data_187ff82e5a94d1a4aaabbee8c42fab04
#
_entry.id   187ff82e5a94d1a4aaabbee8c42fab04
#
_cell.length_a   1.000
_cell.length_b   1.000
_cell.length_c   1.000
_cell.angle_alpha   90.00
_cell.angle_beta   90.00
_cell.angle_gamma   90.00
#
_symmetry.space_group_name_H-M   'P 1'
#
loop_
_entity.id
_entity.type
_entity.pdbx_description
1 polymer ?
#
loop_
_entity_poly.entity_id
_entity_poly.type
_entity_poly.pdbx_seq_one_letter_code
_entity_poly.pdbx_strand_id
1 'polypeptide(L)'
;MKFTLIRPNRPDLPAQFKLIKRAFNGVDCAKAEFEFCCEAVINHSASMYHLLSREQGVSLRFVGYVTSDNDYLILAMTGKGLLKGAPAIIDAVKSQGYRTIKYHTVRAGMTRILQGLGFVISGKSEHDSVLSLNLEDC
;
A
#
# COMPACT_ATOMS: atom_id res chain seq x y z
N MET A 1 -3.12 8.49 14.99
CA MET A 1 -3.76 7.99 13.77
C MET A 1 -4.37 6.62 14.03
N LYS A 2 -5.48 6.34 13.41
CA LYS A 2 -6.21 5.10 13.64
C LYS A 2 -6.21 4.21 12.40
N PHE A 3 -5.79 2.95 12.58
CA PHE A 3 -5.92 1.90 11.55
C PHE A 3 -7.23 1.15 11.76
N THR A 4 -7.99 0.98 10.69
CA THR A 4 -9.21 0.16 10.69
C THR A 4 -9.05 -0.93 9.66
N LEU A 5 -9.15 -2.20 10.07
CA LEU A 5 -9.17 -3.34 9.16
C LEU A 5 -10.51 -3.38 8.43
N ILE A 6 -10.47 -3.40 7.11
CA ILE A 6 -11.65 -3.53 6.27
C ILE A 6 -11.84 -5.01 5.96
N ARG A 7 -12.76 -5.66 6.69
CA ARG A 7 -12.99 -7.10 6.57
C ARG A 7 -13.78 -7.43 5.32
N PRO A 8 -13.50 -8.58 4.67
CA PRO A 8 -14.21 -8.98 3.44
C PRO A 8 -15.72 -9.18 3.60
N ASN A 9 -16.21 -9.40 4.82
CA ASN A 9 -17.63 -9.60 5.08
C ASN A 9 -18.43 -8.29 5.27
N ARG A 10 -17.77 -7.13 5.11
CA ARG A 10 -18.48 -5.84 5.23
C ARG A 10 -19.47 -5.64 4.09
N PRO A 11 -20.69 -5.13 4.39
CA PRO A 11 -21.68 -4.85 3.35
C PRO A 11 -21.22 -3.81 2.33
N ASP A 12 -20.33 -2.89 2.73
CA ASP A 12 -19.83 -1.82 1.87
C ASP A 12 -18.53 -2.18 1.13
N LEU A 13 -18.14 -3.45 1.11
CA LEU A 13 -16.88 -3.87 0.45
C LEU A 13 -16.80 -3.43 -1.01
N PRO A 14 -17.85 -3.53 -1.84
CA PRO A 14 -17.79 -3.03 -3.21
C PRO A 14 -17.44 -1.54 -3.30
N ALA A 15 -17.95 -0.72 -2.38
CA ALA A 15 -17.64 0.69 -2.32
C ALA A 15 -16.17 0.92 -1.93
N GLN A 16 -15.64 0.11 -1.00
CA GLN A 16 -14.23 0.17 -0.62
C GLN A 16 -13.32 -0.20 -1.79
N PHE A 17 -13.65 -1.24 -2.55
CA PHE A 17 -12.90 -1.64 -3.73
C PHE A 17 -12.93 -0.56 -4.82
N LYS A 18 -14.04 0.14 -4.98
CA LYS A 18 -14.15 1.25 -5.92
C LYS A 18 -13.17 2.38 -5.58
N LEU A 19 -12.96 2.64 -4.29
CA LEU A 19 -11.97 3.63 -3.86
C LEU A 19 -10.54 3.16 -4.16
N ILE A 20 -10.23 1.90 -3.91
CA ILE A 20 -8.92 1.31 -4.17
C ILE A 20 -8.59 1.25 -5.67
N LYS A 21 -9.59 1.13 -6.54
CA LYS A 21 -9.41 1.05 -7.98
C LYS A 21 -8.59 2.23 -8.53
N ARG A 22 -8.67 3.38 -7.91
CA ARG A 22 -7.91 4.57 -8.33
C ARG A 22 -6.40 4.37 -8.30
N ALA A 23 -5.90 3.49 -7.44
CA ALA A 23 -4.47 3.19 -7.34
C ALA A 23 -3.91 2.54 -8.60
N PHE A 24 -4.77 1.97 -9.44
CA PHE A 24 -4.36 1.26 -10.66
C PHE A 24 -4.44 2.13 -11.92
N ASN A 25 -4.80 3.41 -11.78
CA ASN A 25 -4.83 4.33 -12.92
C ASN A 25 -3.43 4.49 -13.50
N GLY A 26 -3.28 4.23 -14.80
CA GLY A 26 -1.99 4.32 -15.49
C GLY A 26 -1.08 3.10 -15.34
N VAL A 27 -1.50 2.08 -14.60
CA VAL A 27 -0.75 0.82 -14.43
C VAL A 27 -1.00 -0.08 -15.63
N ASP A 28 0.06 -0.73 -16.15
CA ASP A 28 -0.09 -1.75 -17.18
C ASP A 28 -0.92 -2.91 -16.64
N CYS A 29 -1.84 -3.43 -17.46
CA CYS A 29 -2.75 -4.50 -17.04
C CYS A 29 -3.59 -4.11 -15.82
N ALA A 30 -4.01 -2.86 -15.72
CA ALA A 30 -4.71 -2.31 -14.55
C ALA A 30 -5.90 -3.16 -14.12
N LYS A 31 -6.70 -3.64 -15.06
CA LYS A 31 -7.87 -4.47 -14.75
C LYS A 31 -7.48 -5.78 -14.07
N ALA A 32 -6.48 -6.48 -14.60
CA ALA A 32 -6.01 -7.74 -14.04
C ALA A 32 -5.38 -7.53 -12.65
N GLU A 33 -4.59 -6.47 -12.50
CA GLU A 33 -3.96 -6.12 -11.23
C GLU A 33 -5.00 -5.78 -10.16
N PHE A 34 -6.02 -5.02 -10.54
CA PHE A 34 -7.12 -4.68 -9.63
C PHE A 34 -7.89 -5.93 -9.21
N GLU A 35 -8.22 -6.81 -10.16
CA GLU A 35 -8.93 -8.07 -9.88
C GLU A 35 -8.11 -8.97 -8.94
N PHE A 36 -6.80 -9.08 -9.17
CA PHE A 36 -5.91 -9.82 -8.28
C PHE A 36 -5.96 -9.25 -6.85
N CYS A 37 -5.89 -7.94 -6.72
CA CYS A 37 -5.93 -7.27 -5.43
C CYS A 37 -7.24 -7.56 -4.69
N CYS A 38 -8.38 -7.45 -5.37
CA CYS A 38 -9.69 -7.71 -4.77
C CYS A 38 -9.81 -9.18 -4.35
N GLU A 39 -9.41 -10.11 -5.18
CA GLU A 39 -9.45 -11.54 -4.86
C GLU A 39 -8.56 -11.87 -3.66
N ALA A 40 -7.37 -11.27 -3.59
CA ALA A 40 -6.45 -11.47 -2.47
C ALA A 40 -7.07 -11.01 -1.14
N VAL A 41 -7.82 -9.91 -1.14
CA VAL A 41 -8.55 -9.45 0.04
C VAL A 41 -9.67 -10.41 0.40
N ILE A 42 -10.45 -10.85 -0.57
CA ILE A 42 -11.60 -11.74 -0.35
C ILE A 42 -11.14 -13.10 0.21
N ASN A 43 -10.04 -13.65 -0.30
CA ASN A 43 -9.54 -14.96 0.15
C ASN A 43 -8.56 -14.88 1.33
N HIS A 44 -8.42 -13.71 1.94
CA HIS A 44 -7.54 -13.46 3.11
C HIS A 44 -6.03 -13.59 2.83
N SER A 45 -5.61 -13.59 1.56
CA SER A 45 -4.18 -13.54 1.21
C SER A 45 -3.59 -12.15 1.42
N ALA A 46 -4.43 -11.13 1.35
CA ALA A 46 -4.06 -9.74 1.62
C ALA A 46 -5.04 -9.12 2.60
N SER A 47 -4.63 -8.03 3.22
CA SER A 47 -5.47 -7.28 4.16
C SER A 47 -5.61 -5.84 3.70
N MET A 48 -6.81 -5.30 3.78
CA MET A 48 -7.12 -3.92 3.44
C MET A 48 -7.30 -3.11 4.72
N TYR A 49 -6.67 -1.94 4.77
CA TYR A 49 -6.76 -1.03 5.92
C TYR A 49 -7.13 0.37 5.50
N HIS A 50 -7.76 1.08 6.42
CA HIS A 50 -7.97 2.53 6.33
C HIS A 50 -7.22 3.19 7.48
N LEU A 51 -6.26 4.06 7.15
CA LEU A 51 -5.55 4.90 8.12
C LEU A 51 -6.18 6.28 8.12
N LEU A 52 -6.65 6.71 9.28
CA LEU A 52 -7.36 7.98 9.41
C LEU A 52 -6.77 8.83 10.54
N SER A 53 -6.52 10.11 10.23
CA SER A 53 -6.26 11.15 11.21
C SER A 53 -6.85 12.46 10.68
N ARG A 54 -7.95 12.89 11.28
CA ARG A 54 -8.60 14.15 10.89
C ARG A 54 -7.73 15.35 11.23
N GLU A 55 -7.06 15.33 12.36
CA GLU A 55 -6.15 16.40 12.80
C GLU A 55 -5.03 16.63 11.81
N GLN A 56 -4.45 15.56 11.28
CA GLN A 56 -3.29 15.64 10.39
C GLN A 56 -3.66 15.59 8.91
N GLY A 57 -4.95 15.53 8.58
CA GLY A 57 -5.41 15.48 7.21
C GLY A 57 -5.06 14.18 6.49
N VAL A 58 -5.02 13.06 7.20
CA VAL A 58 -4.68 11.75 6.65
C VAL A 58 -5.92 10.91 6.47
N SER A 59 -6.13 10.40 5.27
CA SER A 59 -7.13 9.37 4.96
C SER A 59 -6.54 8.51 3.83
N LEU A 60 -5.96 7.39 4.20
CA LEU A 60 -5.29 6.47 3.27
C LEU A 60 -5.90 5.09 3.37
N ARG A 61 -6.24 4.52 2.21
CA ARG A 61 -6.63 3.11 2.11
C ARG A 61 -5.51 2.36 1.41
N PHE A 62 -5.14 1.22 1.95
CA PHE A 62 -4.10 0.41 1.32
C PHE A 62 -4.37 -1.07 1.51
N VAL A 63 -3.81 -1.86 0.59
CA VAL A 63 -3.88 -3.31 0.63
C VAL A 63 -2.47 -3.83 0.75
N GLY A 64 -2.21 -4.62 1.79
CA GLY A 64 -0.91 -5.22 2.05
C GLY A 64 -0.95 -6.73 1.87
N TYR A 65 0.11 -7.25 1.25
CA TYR A 65 0.29 -8.65 0.94
C TYR A 65 1.62 -9.11 1.49
N VAL A 66 1.64 -10.22 2.23
CA VAL A 66 2.89 -10.77 2.78
C VAL A 66 3.44 -11.81 1.81
N THR A 67 4.67 -11.60 1.35
CA THR A 67 5.33 -12.54 0.45
C THR A 67 5.96 -13.70 1.23
N SER A 68 6.35 -14.75 0.50
CA SER A 68 7.03 -15.90 1.10
C SER A 68 8.37 -15.55 1.75
N ASP A 69 8.99 -14.43 1.31
CA ASP A 69 10.26 -13.95 1.86
C ASP A 69 10.09 -13.03 3.08
N ASN A 70 8.88 -12.96 3.63
CA ASN A 70 8.53 -12.08 4.75
C ASN A 70 8.64 -10.58 4.43
N ASP A 71 8.44 -10.23 3.18
CA ASP A 71 8.31 -8.84 2.74
C ASP A 71 6.86 -8.40 2.79
N TYR A 72 6.63 -7.16 3.18
CA TYR A 72 5.30 -6.55 3.13
C TYR A 72 5.15 -5.77 1.84
N LEU A 73 4.37 -6.31 0.90
CA LEU A 73 4.13 -5.68 -0.39
C LEU A 73 2.83 -4.89 -0.35
N ILE A 74 2.90 -3.59 -0.59
CA ILE A 74 1.70 -2.78 -0.74
C ILE A 74 1.23 -2.91 -2.19
N LEU A 75 0.09 -3.60 -2.36
CA LEU A 75 -0.51 -3.83 -3.68
C LEU A 75 -1.20 -2.59 -4.23
N ALA A 76 -1.75 -1.77 -3.34
CA ALA A 76 -2.49 -0.58 -3.72
C ALA A 76 -2.54 0.39 -2.55
N MET A 77 -2.51 1.68 -2.84
CA MET A 77 -2.69 2.74 -1.85
C MET A 77 -3.34 3.94 -2.51
N THR A 78 -4.35 4.49 -1.86
CA THR A 78 -5.07 5.67 -2.37
C THR A 78 -5.55 6.52 -1.21
N GLY A 79 -5.73 7.81 -1.46
CA GLY A 79 -6.19 8.76 -0.48
C GLY A 79 -5.31 10.00 -0.41
N LYS A 80 -5.27 10.61 0.75
CA LYS A 80 -4.52 11.86 0.98
C LYS A 80 -3.71 11.79 2.26
N GLY A 81 -2.66 12.64 2.35
CA GLY A 81 -1.84 12.77 3.54
C GLY A 81 -0.73 11.72 3.62
N LEU A 82 -0.24 11.23 2.48
CA LEU A 82 0.79 10.20 2.45
C LEU A 82 2.05 10.60 3.24
N LEU A 83 2.49 11.84 3.10
CA LEU A 83 3.73 12.28 3.75
C LEU A 83 3.66 12.14 5.27
N LYS A 84 2.48 12.42 5.84
CA LYS A 84 2.26 12.29 7.30
C LYS A 84 1.82 10.89 7.71
N GLY A 85 1.14 10.18 6.82
CA GLY A 85 0.62 8.84 7.11
C GLY A 85 1.64 7.72 6.94
N ALA A 86 2.56 7.87 5.99
CA ALA A 86 3.52 6.82 5.68
C ALA A 86 4.40 6.40 6.86
N PRO A 87 4.92 7.32 7.69
CA PRO A 87 5.68 6.91 8.89
C PRO A 87 4.89 5.99 9.81
N ALA A 88 3.59 6.23 10.00
CA ALA A 88 2.75 5.36 10.82
C ALA A 88 2.60 3.97 10.21
N ILE A 89 2.47 3.88 8.88
CA ILE A 89 2.41 2.59 8.18
C ILE A 89 3.74 1.85 8.32
N ILE A 90 4.85 2.55 8.12
CA ILE A 90 6.20 1.97 8.27
C ILE A 90 6.38 1.40 9.68
N ASP A 91 6.04 2.16 10.70
CA ASP A 91 6.17 1.73 12.10
C ASP A 91 5.29 0.51 12.39
N ALA A 92 4.06 0.49 11.88
CA ALA A 92 3.14 -0.63 12.08
C ALA A 92 3.67 -1.91 11.42
N VAL A 93 4.18 -1.81 10.19
CA VAL A 93 4.74 -2.96 9.47
C VAL A 93 6.00 -3.47 10.17
N LYS A 94 6.88 -2.56 10.57
CA LYS A 94 8.10 -2.91 11.30
C LYS A 94 7.79 -3.62 12.61
N SER A 95 6.81 -3.14 13.36
CA SER A 95 6.44 -3.73 14.66
C SER A 95 5.91 -5.15 14.53
N GLN A 96 5.43 -5.54 13.37
CA GLN A 96 4.95 -6.89 13.11
C GLN A 96 6.07 -7.86 12.69
N GLY A 97 7.30 -7.37 12.52
CA GLY A 97 8.46 -8.19 12.25
C GLY A 97 8.73 -8.48 10.79
N TYR A 98 8.12 -7.73 9.86
CA TYR A 98 8.41 -7.90 8.43
C TYR A 98 9.80 -7.34 8.09
N ARG A 99 10.45 -7.96 7.11
CA ARG A 99 11.81 -7.63 6.72
C ARG A 99 11.91 -6.36 5.90
N THR A 100 11.01 -6.16 4.95
CA THR A 100 10.97 -5.00 4.07
C THR A 100 9.54 -4.56 3.79
N ILE A 101 9.41 -3.29 3.36
CA ILE A 101 8.20 -2.82 2.69
C ILE A 101 8.54 -2.59 1.23
N LYS A 102 7.69 -3.08 0.32
CA LYS A 102 7.82 -2.86 -1.13
C LYS A 102 6.58 -2.18 -1.67
N TYR A 103 6.77 -1.31 -2.64
CA TYR A 103 5.71 -0.58 -3.30
C TYR A 103 6.01 -0.38 -4.78
N HIS A 104 5.04 -0.70 -5.64
CA HIS A 104 5.12 -0.43 -7.07
C HIS A 104 4.41 0.87 -7.39
N THR A 105 5.01 1.74 -8.18
CA THR A 105 4.37 2.98 -8.61
C THR A 105 4.76 3.34 -10.03
N VAL A 106 3.81 3.94 -10.75
CA VAL A 106 4.03 4.55 -12.06
C VAL A 106 4.14 6.08 -11.94
N ARG A 107 4.02 6.62 -10.73
CA ARG A 107 3.97 8.07 -10.49
C ARG A 107 5.31 8.58 -9.97
N ALA A 108 5.93 9.50 -10.71
CA ALA A 108 7.21 10.11 -10.31
C ALA A 108 7.12 10.86 -8.98
N GLY A 109 5.98 11.51 -8.73
CA GLY A 109 5.76 12.21 -7.45
C GLY A 109 5.75 11.27 -6.25
N MET A 110 5.13 10.10 -6.41
CA MET A 110 5.12 9.06 -5.37
C MET A 110 6.53 8.53 -5.11
N THR A 111 7.31 8.30 -6.18
CA THR A 111 8.70 7.86 -6.06
C THR A 111 9.51 8.85 -5.23
N ARG A 112 9.37 10.15 -5.51
CA ARG A 112 10.10 11.18 -4.75
C ARG A 112 9.73 11.23 -3.28
N ILE A 113 8.44 11.11 -2.98
CA ILE A 113 7.96 11.10 -1.59
C ILE A 113 8.53 9.89 -0.84
N LEU A 114 8.47 8.71 -1.43
CA LEU A 114 8.96 7.49 -0.80
C LEU A 114 10.48 7.51 -0.63
N GLN A 115 11.22 8.02 -1.62
CA GLN A 115 12.67 8.19 -1.48
C GLN A 115 13.03 9.14 -0.33
N GLY A 116 12.25 10.20 -0.13
CA GLY A 116 12.41 11.11 1.00
C GLY A 116 12.16 10.43 2.35
N LEU A 117 11.44 9.31 2.36
CA LEU A 117 11.17 8.51 3.56
C LEU A 117 12.16 7.36 3.76
N GLY A 118 13.16 7.25 2.89
CA GLY A 118 14.20 6.22 3.00
C GLY A 118 14.05 5.04 2.07
N PHE A 119 13.01 5.00 1.23
CA PHE A 119 12.86 3.95 0.24
C PHE A 119 13.92 4.12 -0.86
N VAL A 120 14.37 2.99 -1.40
CA VAL A 120 15.29 2.96 -2.55
C VAL A 120 14.63 2.27 -3.72
N ILE A 121 14.98 2.66 -4.94
CA ILE A 121 14.51 1.99 -6.14
C ILE A 121 15.23 0.65 -6.23
N SER A 122 14.48 -0.45 -6.11
CA SER A 122 15.01 -1.81 -6.18
C SER A 122 14.73 -2.50 -7.51
N GLY A 123 13.83 -1.91 -8.32
CA GLY A 123 13.53 -2.38 -9.66
C GLY A 123 12.88 -1.28 -10.46
N LYS A 124 13.16 -1.25 -11.77
CA LYS A 124 12.59 -0.25 -12.66
C LYS A 124 12.29 -0.87 -14.01
N SER A 125 11.06 -0.66 -14.50
CA SER A 125 10.68 -0.97 -15.87
C SER A 125 10.42 0.33 -16.63
N GLU A 126 9.96 0.24 -17.87
CA GLU A 126 9.70 1.40 -18.71
C GLU A 126 8.73 2.40 -18.08
N HIS A 127 7.71 1.92 -17.39
CA HIS A 127 6.62 2.74 -16.85
C HIS A 127 6.47 2.71 -15.34
N ASP A 128 7.11 1.78 -14.65
CA ASP A 128 6.97 1.68 -13.21
C ASP A 128 8.30 1.53 -12.48
N SER A 129 8.24 1.77 -11.17
CA SER A 129 9.36 1.60 -10.26
C SER A 129 8.91 0.77 -9.08
N VAL A 130 9.78 -0.14 -8.62
CA VAL A 130 9.60 -0.85 -7.36
C VAL A 130 10.48 -0.16 -6.34
N LEU A 131 9.88 0.30 -5.25
CA LEU A 131 10.60 0.93 -4.15
C LEU A 131 10.59 -0.01 -2.95
N SER A 132 11.71 -0.09 -2.26
CA SER A 132 11.89 -0.95 -1.10
C SER A 132 12.48 -0.19 0.06
N LEU A 133 11.99 -0.47 1.26
CA LEU A 133 12.55 0.02 2.52
C LEU A 133 12.97 -1.18 3.36
N ASN A 134 14.24 -1.24 3.73
CA ASN A 134 14.75 -2.27 4.62
C ASN A 134 14.39 -1.91 6.06
N LEU A 135 13.68 -2.80 6.75
CA LEU A 135 13.23 -2.59 8.12
C LEU A 135 14.18 -3.20 9.16
N GLU A 136 15.09 -4.08 8.73
CA GLU A 136 15.99 -4.78 9.65
C GLU A 136 17.11 -3.88 10.17
N ASP A 137 17.50 -2.87 9.39
CA ASP A 137 18.59 -1.95 9.73
C ASP A 137 18.15 -0.73 10.54
N CYS A 138 16.91 -0.71 10.98
CA CYS A 138 16.36 0.43 11.72
C CYS A 138 16.42 0.24 13.21
#